data_ab94fef12de827e4db4839957069ef4e
#
_entry.id   ab94fef12de827e4db4839957069ef4e
#
_cell.length_a   1.000
_cell.length_b   1.000
_cell.length_c   1.000
_cell.angle_alpha   90.00
_cell.angle_beta   90.00
_cell.angle_gamma   90.00
#
_symmetry.space_group_name_H-M   'P 1'
#
loop_
_entity.id
_entity.type
_entity.pdbx_description
1 polymer ?
#
loop_
_entity_poly.entity_id
_entity_poly.type
_entity_poly.pdbx_seq_one_letter_code
_entity_poly.pdbx_strand_id
1 'polypeptide(L)'
;MNTAKKWITTFSAGLFALSACPLLTSVQAADADREQVLQDTYQQWKKTYVTEDTYVSSGKPQYYVSYEENRYAGDGVSVPVTVSEAHGYGMLITVCMADYDAQAKDTFDGMYRYYRAHLSDIGENLMSWQQCDNGSALIDGATDGA
;
A
#
# COMPACT_ATOMS: atom_id res chain seq x y z
N MET A 1 -70.50 -41.19 8.20
CA MET A 1 -69.57 -41.68 7.17
C MET A 1 -69.29 -40.55 6.20
N ASN A 2 -68.22 -39.80 6.43
CA ASN A 2 -67.83 -38.68 5.61
C ASN A 2 -66.35 -38.88 5.22
N THR A 3 -66.15 -39.21 3.98
CA THR A 3 -64.83 -39.34 3.33
C THR A 3 -64.37 -38.00 2.87
N ALA A 4 -63.36 -37.44 3.54
CA ALA A 4 -62.65 -36.19 3.13
C ALA A 4 -61.65 -36.53 2.04
N LYS A 5 -61.86 -35.95 0.85
CA LYS A 5 -60.92 -35.99 -0.28
C LYS A 5 -59.77 -34.99 -0.01
N LYS A 6 -58.56 -35.54 0.17
CA LYS A 6 -57.31 -34.73 0.22
C LYS A 6 -56.93 -34.30 -1.21
N TRP A 7 -56.88 -32.97 -1.42
CA TRP A 7 -56.30 -32.40 -2.64
C TRP A 7 -54.79 -32.21 -2.39
N ILE A 8 -53.97 -32.91 -3.11
CA ILE A 8 -52.51 -32.70 -3.14
C ILE A 8 -52.22 -31.72 -4.27
N THR A 9 -51.95 -30.48 -3.92
CA THR A 9 -51.41 -29.48 -4.86
C THR A 9 -49.92 -29.68 -4.99
N THR A 10 -49.47 -30.20 -6.13
CA THR A 10 -48.08 -30.29 -6.51
C THR A 10 -47.60 -28.91 -6.91
N PHE A 11 -46.78 -28.27 -6.07
CA PHE A 11 -46.05 -27.09 -6.46
C PHE A 11 -44.85 -27.47 -7.33
N SER A 12 -44.96 -27.24 -8.62
CA SER A 12 -43.85 -27.32 -9.56
C SER A 12 -42.94 -26.10 -9.34
N ALA A 13 -41.81 -26.31 -8.68
CA ALA A 13 -40.76 -25.29 -8.58
C ALA A 13 -40.10 -25.17 -9.95
N GLY A 14 -40.51 -24.15 -10.69
CA GLY A 14 -39.82 -23.77 -11.93
C GLY A 14 -38.42 -23.27 -11.62
N LEU A 15 -37.42 -24.05 -12.01
CA LEU A 15 -36.01 -23.64 -11.96
C LEU A 15 -35.80 -22.56 -13.02
N PHE A 16 -35.85 -21.28 -12.64
CA PHE A 16 -35.38 -20.20 -13.51
C PHE A 16 -33.83 -20.27 -13.55
N ALA A 17 -33.32 -20.93 -14.59
CA ALA A 17 -31.93 -20.79 -14.96
C ALA A 17 -31.71 -19.33 -15.41
N LEU A 18 -31.15 -18.47 -14.52
CA LEU A 18 -30.60 -17.18 -14.92
C LEU A 18 -29.42 -17.47 -15.86
N SER A 19 -29.69 -17.39 -17.16
CA SER A 19 -28.64 -17.36 -18.17
C SER A 19 -27.80 -16.12 -17.91
N ALA A 20 -26.62 -16.31 -17.31
CA ALA A 20 -25.67 -15.22 -17.07
C ALA A 20 -25.33 -14.59 -18.43
N CYS A 21 -25.61 -13.28 -18.56
CA CYS A 21 -25.34 -12.53 -19.78
C CYS A 21 -23.82 -12.59 -20.05
N PRO A 22 -23.34 -13.08 -21.20
CA PRO A 22 -21.92 -13.25 -21.49
C PRO A 22 -21.14 -11.93 -21.44
N LEU A 23 -21.81 -10.79 -21.58
CA LEU A 23 -21.21 -9.45 -21.43
C LEU A 23 -20.85 -9.13 -19.98
N LEU A 24 -21.65 -9.56 -19.00
CA LEU A 24 -21.35 -9.35 -17.58
C LEU A 24 -20.13 -10.17 -17.14
N THR A 25 -20.00 -11.41 -17.64
CA THR A 25 -18.84 -12.26 -17.30
C THR A 25 -17.53 -11.73 -17.91
N SER A 26 -17.56 -11.12 -19.09
CA SER A 26 -16.36 -10.54 -19.71
C SER A 26 -15.88 -9.26 -19.02
N VAL A 27 -16.79 -8.42 -18.53
CA VAL A 27 -16.45 -7.22 -17.75
C VAL A 27 -15.84 -7.61 -16.41
N GLN A 28 -16.43 -8.55 -15.71
CA GLN A 28 -15.90 -9.03 -14.42
C GLN A 28 -14.52 -9.68 -14.55
N ALA A 29 -14.25 -10.42 -15.63
CA ALA A 29 -12.93 -10.99 -15.87
C ALA A 29 -11.88 -9.90 -16.12
N ALA A 30 -12.22 -8.86 -16.92
CA ALA A 30 -11.32 -7.75 -17.20
C ALA A 30 -11.00 -6.92 -15.94
N ASP A 31 -11.98 -6.78 -15.04
CA ASP A 31 -11.76 -6.08 -13.76
C ASP A 31 -10.89 -6.91 -12.81
N ALA A 32 -11.09 -8.23 -12.73
CA ALA A 32 -10.25 -9.13 -11.95
C ALA A 32 -8.78 -9.13 -12.43
N ASP A 33 -8.56 -9.10 -13.75
CA ASP A 33 -7.21 -9.00 -14.32
C ASP A 33 -6.53 -7.68 -13.95
N ARG A 34 -7.28 -6.58 -13.95
CA ARG A 34 -6.75 -5.26 -13.52
C ARG A 34 -6.37 -5.23 -12.05
N GLU A 35 -7.22 -5.78 -11.20
CA GLU A 35 -6.95 -5.87 -9.77
C GLU A 35 -5.70 -6.71 -9.49
N GLN A 36 -5.54 -7.82 -10.18
CA GLN A 36 -4.34 -8.65 -10.05
C GLN A 36 -3.08 -7.91 -10.48
N VAL A 37 -3.10 -7.23 -11.63
CA VAL A 37 -1.98 -6.40 -12.11
C VAL A 37 -1.65 -5.28 -11.11
N LEU A 38 -2.66 -4.64 -10.53
CA LEU A 38 -2.48 -3.60 -9.52
C LEU A 38 -1.78 -4.16 -8.28
N GLN A 39 -2.25 -5.29 -7.76
CA GLN A 39 -1.67 -5.96 -6.60
C GLN A 39 -0.22 -6.40 -6.85
N ASP A 40 0.04 -7.05 -7.99
CA ASP A 40 1.38 -7.50 -8.37
C ASP A 40 2.35 -6.32 -8.50
N THR A 41 1.91 -5.23 -9.13
CA THR A 41 2.68 -4.00 -9.28
C THR A 41 2.99 -3.37 -7.92
N TYR A 42 2.02 -3.30 -7.03
CA TYR A 42 2.21 -2.80 -5.68
C TYR A 42 3.20 -3.67 -4.88
N GLN A 43 3.07 -4.98 -4.92
CA GLN A 43 3.97 -5.86 -4.21
C GLN A 43 5.41 -5.76 -4.74
N GLN A 44 5.55 -5.62 -6.06
CA GLN A 44 6.86 -5.38 -6.67
C GLN A 44 7.45 -4.04 -6.24
N TRP A 45 6.66 -2.96 -6.27
CA TRP A 45 7.05 -1.64 -5.78
C TRP A 45 7.48 -1.70 -4.31
N LYS A 46 6.65 -2.29 -3.45
CA LYS A 46 6.92 -2.42 -2.01
C LYS A 46 8.23 -3.16 -1.77
N LYS A 47 8.44 -4.28 -2.44
CA LYS A 47 9.66 -5.08 -2.33
C LYS A 47 10.90 -4.32 -2.79
N THR A 48 10.77 -3.47 -3.82
CA THR A 48 11.90 -2.77 -4.42
C THR A 48 12.29 -1.51 -3.65
N TYR A 49 11.29 -0.75 -3.19
CA TYR A 49 11.53 0.60 -2.71
C TYR A 49 11.25 0.80 -1.22
N VAL A 50 10.41 0.00 -0.58
CA VAL A 50 10.17 0.14 0.87
C VAL A 50 11.31 -0.53 1.63
N THR A 51 12.12 0.29 2.28
CA THR A 51 13.34 -0.13 2.98
C THR A 51 13.18 0.12 4.48
N GLU A 52 13.61 -0.85 5.28
CA GLU A 52 13.68 -0.68 6.73
C GLU A 52 14.90 0.17 7.08
N ASP A 53 14.67 1.22 7.89
CA ASP A 53 15.75 2.01 8.46
C ASP A 53 16.41 1.24 9.60
N THR A 54 17.62 0.80 9.36
CA THR A 54 18.43 0.06 10.33
C THR A 54 19.28 0.97 11.22
N TYR A 55 19.33 2.26 10.92
CA TYR A 55 20.14 3.22 11.65
C TYR A 55 19.51 3.63 12.98
N VAL A 56 18.18 3.69 13.05
CA VAL A 56 17.46 4.14 14.25
C VAL A 56 16.97 2.97 15.07
N SER A 57 17.54 2.79 16.26
CA SER A 57 17.14 1.77 17.24
C SER A 57 15.95 2.23 18.09
N SER A 58 14.82 2.57 17.49
CA SER A 58 13.62 3.03 18.23
C SER A 58 12.80 1.89 18.86
N GLY A 59 13.23 0.65 18.75
CA GLY A 59 12.52 -0.53 19.23
C GLY A 59 11.30 -0.94 18.39
N LYS A 60 10.93 -0.14 17.38
CA LYS A 60 9.89 -0.46 16.40
C LYS A 60 10.42 -0.15 15.00
N PRO A 61 10.09 -0.96 13.98
CA PRO A 61 10.59 -0.74 12.63
C PRO A 61 10.15 0.62 12.10
N GLN A 62 11.08 1.28 11.42
CA GLN A 62 10.84 2.47 10.62
C GLN A 62 11.10 2.11 9.17
N TYR A 63 10.32 2.66 8.26
CA TYR A 63 10.46 2.41 6.83
C TYR A 63 10.53 3.72 6.08
N TYR A 64 11.35 3.74 5.04
CA TYR A 64 11.38 4.84 4.07
C TYR A 64 11.23 4.30 2.65
N VAL A 65 10.88 5.19 1.72
CA VAL A 65 10.82 4.86 0.30
C VAL A 65 12.14 5.26 -0.33
N SER A 66 12.95 4.28 -0.67
CA SER A 66 14.19 4.50 -1.41
C SER A 66 13.86 4.95 -2.84
N TYR A 67 14.53 5.98 -3.34
CA TYR A 67 14.38 6.41 -4.73
C TYR A 67 15.40 5.76 -5.67
N GLU A 68 16.35 5.00 -5.13
CA GLU A 68 17.29 4.22 -5.93
C GLU A 68 17.39 2.78 -5.43
N GLU A 69 17.37 1.87 -6.38
CA GLU A 69 17.63 0.46 -6.16
C GLU A 69 19.12 0.26 -5.82
N ASN A 70 19.44 -0.20 -4.60
CA ASN A 70 20.77 -0.57 -4.17
C ASN A 70 21.83 0.55 -4.08
N ARG A 71 21.51 1.73 -3.60
CA ARG A 71 22.58 2.66 -3.21
C ARG A 71 23.25 2.18 -1.93
N TYR A 72 24.46 1.69 -2.09
CA TYR A 72 25.39 1.43 -0.99
C TYR A 72 26.59 2.39 -1.11
N ALA A 73 26.74 3.28 -0.14
CA ALA A 73 27.99 4.03 0.00
C ALA A 73 28.98 3.20 0.80
N GLY A 74 29.99 2.70 0.15
CA GLY A 74 31.21 2.32 0.83
C GLY A 74 31.90 3.56 1.43
N ASP A 75 32.74 3.36 2.44
CA ASP A 75 33.73 4.33 2.91
C ASP A 75 33.24 5.56 3.73
N GLY A 76 32.14 5.43 4.46
CA GLY A 76 31.72 6.45 5.45
C GLY A 76 31.20 7.77 4.85
N VAL A 77 30.89 7.78 3.56
CA VAL A 77 30.22 8.89 2.89
C VAL A 77 28.72 8.71 3.04
N SER A 78 28.04 9.71 3.61
CA SER A 78 26.57 9.73 3.68
C SER A 78 25.96 9.78 2.28
N VAL A 79 25.07 8.84 1.99
CA VAL A 79 24.40 8.76 0.69
C VAL A 79 22.95 9.10 0.84
N PRO A 80 22.40 10.00 0.02
CA PRO A 80 20.98 10.26 -0.02
C PRO A 80 20.20 8.98 -0.38
N VAL A 81 19.20 8.63 0.41
CA VAL A 81 18.41 7.40 0.23
C VAL A 81 16.95 7.67 -0.05
N THR A 82 16.42 8.79 0.41
CA THR A 82 15.02 9.17 0.19
C THR A 82 14.84 10.68 0.19
N VAL A 83 13.71 11.12 -0.36
CA VAL A 83 13.23 12.51 -0.27
C VAL A 83 11.81 12.51 0.30
N SER A 84 11.41 13.62 0.93
CA SER A 84 10.08 13.77 1.54
C SER A 84 8.93 13.51 0.57
N GLU A 85 9.08 13.90 -0.69
CA GLU A 85 8.12 13.66 -1.76
C GLU A 85 7.93 12.15 -2.03
N ALA A 86 9.01 11.42 -2.28
CA ALA A 86 8.95 9.96 -2.49
C ALA A 86 8.34 9.26 -1.28
N HIS A 87 8.67 9.72 -0.08
CA HIS A 87 8.15 9.20 1.16
C HIS A 87 6.63 9.45 1.30
N GLY A 88 6.17 10.66 1.04
CA GLY A 88 4.75 11.03 1.06
C GLY A 88 3.92 10.24 0.06
N TYR A 89 4.38 10.08 -1.18
CA TYR A 89 3.73 9.21 -2.16
C TYR A 89 3.69 7.76 -1.71
N GLY A 90 4.75 7.25 -1.10
CA GLY A 90 4.77 5.90 -0.55
C GLY A 90 3.74 5.66 0.53
N MET A 91 3.58 6.62 1.44
CA MET A 91 2.51 6.59 2.45
C MET A 91 1.13 6.56 1.81
N LEU A 92 0.88 7.40 0.79
CA LEU A 92 -0.38 7.43 0.07
C LEU A 92 -0.67 6.12 -0.66
N ILE A 93 0.30 5.58 -1.39
CA ILE A 93 0.19 4.29 -2.08
C ILE A 93 -0.18 3.18 -1.08
N THR A 94 0.51 3.14 0.06
CA THR A 94 0.26 2.13 1.10
C THR A 94 -1.17 2.20 1.63
N VAL A 95 -1.71 3.41 1.85
CA VAL A 95 -3.11 3.61 2.28
C VAL A 95 -4.09 3.15 1.20
N CYS A 96 -3.86 3.51 -0.07
CA CYS A 96 -4.72 3.10 -1.18
C CYS A 96 -4.76 1.58 -1.38
N MET A 97 -3.71 0.86 -0.96
CA MET A 97 -3.61 -0.59 -1.09
C MET A 97 -3.99 -1.36 0.18
N ALA A 98 -4.56 -0.68 1.19
CA ALA A 98 -4.87 -1.29 2.48
C ALA A 98 -5.88 -2.45 2.41
N ASP A 99 -6.80 -2.44 1.45
CA ASP A 99 -7.76 -3.53 1.24
C ASP A 99 -7.11 -4.80 0.64
N TYR A 100 -5.93 -4.65 0.03
CA TYR A 100 -5.21 -5.73 -0.65
C TYR A 100 -3.95 -6.20 0.09
N ASP A 101 -3.48 -5.44 1.08
CA ASP A 101 -2.27 -5.74 1.84
C ASP A 101 -2.54 -5.73 3.35
N ALA A 102 -2.63 -6.90 3.95
CA ALA A 102 -2.83 -7.04 5.40
C ALA A 102 -1.73 -6.37 6.24
N GLN A 103 -0.55 -6.09 5.65
CA GLN A 103 0.56 -5.42 6.31
C GLN A 103 0.60 -3.90 6.04
N ALA A 104 -0.34 -3.36 5.25
CA ALA A 104 -0.35 -1.96 4.87
C ALA A 104 -0.31 -1.03 6.09
N LYS A 105 -1.08 -1.34 7.14
CA LYS A 105 -1.08 -0.56 8.37
C LYS A 105 0.29 -0.53 9.04
N ASP A 106 0.94 -1.68 9.18
CA ASP A 106 2.26 -1.76 9.84
C ASP A 106 3.33 -1.04 9.01
N THR A 107 3.26 -1.16 7.69
CA THR A 107 4.12 -0.44 6.75
C THR A 107 3.92 1.07 6.87
N PHE A 108 2.66 1.53 6.85
CA PHE A 108 2.33 2.95 7.02
C PHE A 108 2.80 3.49 8.38
N ASP A 109 2.53 2.76 9.46
CA ASP A 109 2.98 3.15 10.81
C ASP A 109 4.50 3.23 10.89
N GLY A 110 5.22 2.38 10.18
CA GLY A 110 6.68 2.44 10.06
C GLY A 110 7.15 3.68 9.29
N MET A 111 6.50 4.00 8.18
CA MET A 111 6.75 5.23 7.42
C MET A 111 6.42 6.47 8.24
N TYR A 112 5.32 6.47 8.96
CA TYR A 112 4.95 7.59 9.83
C TYR A 112 5.99 7.81 10.93
N ARG A 113 6.54 6.75 11.53
CA ARG A 113 7.63 6.86 12.52
C ARG A 113 8.89 7.44 11.90
N TYR A 114 9.24 7.02 10.68
CA TYR A 114 10.38 7.58 9.95
C TYR A 114 10.18 9.08 9.68
N TYR A 115 9.03 9.47 9.16
CA TYR A 115 8.68 10.88 8.98
C TYR A 115 8.85 11.67 10.27
N ARG A 116 8.32 11.17 11.40
CA ARG A 116 8.40 11.88 12.69
C ARG A 116 9.83 11.96 13.27
N ALA A 117 10.71 11.09 12.84
CA ALA A 117 12.13 11.08 13.22
C ALA A 117 12.99 12.04 12.38
N HIS A 118 12.46 12.49 11.21
CA HIS A 118 13.21 13.30 10.24
C HIS A 118 12.46 14.59 9.90
N LEU A 119 12.04 15.32 10.94
CA LEU A 119 11.39 16.62 10.76
C LEU A 119 12.38 17.68 10.29
N SER A 120 11.86 18.62 9.52
CA SER A 120 12.58 19.80 9.07
C SER A 120 12.77 20.81 10.20
N ASP A 121 13.90 21.49 10.22
CA ASP A 121 14.17 22.60 11.15
C ASP A 121 13.35 23.86 10.81
N ILE A 122 12.82 23.96 9.58
CA ILE A 122 12.03 25.10 9.11
C ILE A 122 10.53 24.97 9.34
N GLY A 123 10.05 23.78 9.76
CA GLY A 123 8.64 23.55 10.01
C GLY A 123 8.36 22.30 10.83
N GLU A 124 7.78 22.47 12.00
CA GLU A 124 7.55 21.41 13.00
C GLU A 124 6.74 20.19 12.52
N ASN A 125 6.00 20.33 11.42
CA ASN A 125 5.20 19.28 10.82
C ASN A 125 5.61 18.96 9.37
N LEU A 126 6.77 19.43 8.95
CA LEU A 126 7.34 19.12 7.64
C LEU A 126 8.45 18.10 7.80
N MET A 127 8.60 17.24 6.84
CA MET A 127 9.74 16.33 6.74
C MET A 127 10.91 17.07 6.09
N SER A 128 12.12 16.86 6.58
CA SER A 128 13.34 17.28 5.89
C SER A 128 13.33 16.76 4.47
N TRP A 129 13.73 17.55 3.48
CA TRP A 129 13.57 17.17 2.08
C TRP A 129 14.38 15.93 1.70
N GLN A 130 15.67 15.87 2.08
CA GLN A 130 16.52 14.74 1.68
C GLN A 130 17.23 14.13 2.87
N GLN A 131 17.07 12.81 3.08
CA GLN A 131 17.70 12.04 4.14
C GLN A 131 18.74 11.10 3.57
N CYS A 132 19.76 10.86 4.37
CA CYS A 132 20.87 9.96 4.07
C CYS A 132 20.75 8.64 4.84
N ASP A 133 21.52 7.65 4.40
CA ASP A 133 21.63 6.31 4.97
C ASP A 133 22.09 6.28 6.43
N ASN A 134 22.76 7.33 6.90
CA ASN A 134 23.21 7.48 8.28
C ASN A 134 22.22 8.27 9.16
N GLY A 135 21.01 8.52 8.70
CA GLY A 135 19.97 9.25 9.42
C GLY A 135 20.14 10.78 9.43
N SER A 136 21.17 11.34 8.78
CA SER A 136 21.33 12.80 8.67
C SER A 136 20.47 13.37 7.55
N ALA A 137 20.01 14.62 7.71
CA ALA A 137 19.46 15.40 6.61
C ALA A 137 20.60 16.00 5.78
N LEU A 138 20.54 15.87 4.47
CA LEU A 138 21.49 16.50 3.55
C LEU A 138 21.00 17.90 3.16
N ILE A 139 19.71 18.00 2.86
CA ILE A 139 19.04 19.26 2.53
C ILE A 139 17.72 19.30 3.30
N ASP A 140 17.52 20.37 4.08
CA ASP A 140 16.40 20.43 5.02
C ASP A 140 15.06 20.79 4.34
N GLY A 141 15.05 21.68 3.38
CA GLY A 141 13.82 22.14 2.75
C GLY A 141 13.89 22.25 1.23
N ALA A 142 12.80 21.87 0.60
CA ALA A 142 12.47 22.18 -0.79
C ALA A 142 10.99 22.54 -0.86
N THR A 143 10.65 23.52 -1.69
CA THR A 143 9.28 24.06 -1.77
C THR A 143 8.28 23.12 -2.40
N ASP A 144 8.74 22.11 -3.12
CA ASP A 144 7.98 21.08 -3.82
C ASP A 144 7.89 19.76 -3.05
N GLY A 145 8.68 19.58 -1.99
CA GLY A 145 8.71 18.39 -1.16
C GLY A 145 8.20 18.58 0.27
N ALA A 146 7.66 19.74 0.58
CA ALA A 146 7.20 20.08 1.93
C ALA A 146 5.70 19.84 2.13
#